data_3105617803f64eee24689c5a16750c3b
#
_entry.id   3105617803f64eee24689c5a16750c3b
#
_cell.length_a   1.000
_cell.length_b   1.000
_cell.length_c   1.000
_cell.angle_alpha   90.00
_cell.angle_beta   90.00
_cell.angle_gamma   90.00
#
_symmetry.space_group_name_H-M   'P 1'
#
loop_
_entity.id
_entity.type
_entity.pdbx_description
1 polymer ?
#
loop_
_entity_poly.entity_id
_entity_poly.type
_entity_poly.pdbx_seq_one_letter_code
_entity_poly.pdbx_strand_id
1 'polypeptide(L)'
;IRSPQSRHDLTGILSDGDPETQWEVTNDRADGTSLEIDLGAILPIERIRILGDEETFLRGYEMFVHDGNLEQLRGDRPIGYDPDNRVHSNASQEDPLIDVEFPLQFVRFIRLISTTPQEFNIAEVEIFGDGFAPVGQFESDVIPLAGPANFGRIELLTRADSLAGVVLQTRTGTTPDNLIYFAK
;
A
#
# COMPACT_ATOMS: atom_id res chain seq x y z
N ILE A 1 5.07 3.57 0.15
CA ILE A 1 4.55 4.93 -0.14
C ILE A 1 5.72 5.77 -0.65
N ARG A 2 5.53 6.51 -1.72
CA ARG A 2 6.59 7.34 -2.31
C ARG A 2 6.01 8.53 -3.06
N SER A 3 6.84 9.55 -3.24
CA SER A 3 6.61 10.62 -4.21
C SER A 3 7.60 10.46 -5.37
N PRO A 4 7.17 10.53 -6.63
CA PRO A 4 8.07 10.53 -7.79
C PRO A 4 9.07 11.68 -7.78
N GLN A 5 8.75 12.78 -7.13
CA GLN A 5 9.59 13.95 -6.93
C GLN A 5 10.58 13.79 -5.76
N SER A 6 10.32 12.83 -4.85
CA SER A 6 11.19 12.47 -3.74
C SER A 6 11.81 11.09 -3.98
N ARG A 7 13.09 10.92 -3.66
CA ARG A 7 13.77 9.62 -3.70
C ARG A 7 13.61 8.81 -2.42
N HIS A 8 12.86 9.35 -1.44
CA HIS A 8 12.67 8.73 -0.15
C HIS A 8 11.45 7.82 -0.15
N ASP A 9 11.54 6.71 0.56
CA ASP A 9 10.39 5.91 0.95
C ASP A 9 9.67 6.64 2.09
N LEU A 10 8.41 6.97 1.86
CA LEU A 10 7.57 7.72 2.81
C LEU A 10 6.72 6.79 3.69
N THR A 11 6.87 5.47 3.58
CA THR A 11 6.04 4.52 4.33
C THR A 11 6.20 4.71 5.84
N GLY A 12 7.45 4.86 6.32
CA GLY A 12 7.72 5.06 7.74
C GLY A 12 7.39 6.47 8.28
N ILE A 13 6.80 7.33 7.46
CA ILE A 13 6.34 8.67 7.86
C ILE A 13 4.82 8.74 7.76
N LEU A 14 4.24 8.22 6.66
CA LEU A 14 2.83 8.41 6.33
C LEU A 14 1.93 7.23 6.77
N SER A 15 2.46 6.26 7.50
CA SER A 15 1.71 5.12 8.02
C SER A 15 2.28 4.57 9.32
N ASP A 16 2.87 5.44 10.15
CA ASP A 16 3.48 5.07 11.44
C ASP A 16 2.54 5.32 12.64
N GLY A 17 1.42 5.99 12.41
CA GLY A 17 0.45 6.35 13.44
C GLY A 17 0.88 7.54 14.30
N ASP A 18 1.90 8.28 13.86
CA ASP A 18 2.41 9.46 14.56
C ASP A 18 2.16 10.74 13.75
N PRO A 19 1.15 11.55 14.11
CA PRO A 19 0.84 12.77 13.37
C PRO A 19 1.93 13.87 13.45
N GLU A 20 2.92 13.71 14.33
CA GLU A 20 4.05 14.65 14.42
C GLU A 20 5.09 14.39 13.33
N THR A 21 5.11 13.20 12.73
CA THR A 21 5.95 12.90 11.57
C THR A 21 5.22 13.29 10.28
N GLN A 22 5.87 14.08 9.43
CA GLN A 22 5.19 14.68 8.27
C GLN A 22 6.07 14.66 7.03
N TRP A 23 5.44 14.49 5.87
CA TRP A 23 6.05 14.76 4.59
C TRP A 23 5.73 16.19 4.17
N GLU A 24 6.77 17.02 4.10
CA GLU A 24 6.67 18.43 3.76
C GLU A 24 6.92 18.67 2.27
N VAL A 25 6.07 19.48 1.65
CA VAL A 25 6.18 19.91 0.26
C VAL A 25 6.16 21.43 0.19
N THR A 26 7.27 22.01 -0.25
CA THR A 26 7.44 23.47 -0.35
C THR A 26 6.76 24.08 -1.58
N ASN A 27 6.46 25.36 -1.55
CA ASN A 27 5.73 26.10 -2.59
C ASN A 27 6.29 25.91 -4.01
N ASP A 28 7.61 25.85 -4.17
CA ASP A 28 8.28 25.72 -5.46
C ASP A 28 8.07 24.36 -6.14
N ARG A 29 7.50 23.39 -5.42
CA ARG A 29 7.24 22.03 -5.87
C ARG A 29 5.82 21.56 -5.69
N ALA A 30 4.97 22.37 -5.07
CA ALA A 30 3.63 21.92 -4.66
C ALA A 30 2.74 21.54 -5.84
N ASP A 31 2.66 22.38 -6.86
CA ASP A 31 1.83 22.11 -8.03
C ASP A 31 2.36 20.93 -8.85
N GLY A 32 1.50 19.97 -9.12
CA GLY A 32 1.83 18.72 -9.82
C GLY A 32 2.62 17.70 -9.00
N THR A 33 3.00 18.02 -7.75
CA THR A 33 3.59 17.01 -6.86
C THR A 33 2.60 15.90 -6.60
N SER A 34 3.08 14.66 -6.67
CA SER A 34 2.25 13.49 -6.46
C SER A 34 2.80 12.56 -5.40
N LEU A 35 1.87 11.94 -4.67
CA LEU A 35 2.10 10.81 -3.78
C LEU A 35 1.59 9.54 -4.47
N GLU A 36 2.41 8.50 -4.53
CA GLU A 36 2.05 7.20 -5.06
C GLU A 36 2.14 6.13 -3.97
N ILE A 37 1.09 5.34 -3.84
CA ILE A 37 0.97 4.26 -2.87
C ILE A 37 0.79 2.96 -3.64
N ASP A 38 1.68 2.00 -3.45
CA ASP A 38 1.51 0.62 -3.86
C ASP A 38 1.12 -0.21 -2.64
N LEU A 39 -0.05 -0.80 -2.67
CA LEU A 39 -0.56 -1.65 -1.59
C LEU A 39 0.11 -3.03 -1.57
N GLY A 40 0.93 -3.34 -2.58
CA GLY A 40 1.61 -4.62 -2.72
C GLY A 40 0.71 -5.76 -3.21
N ALA A 41 -0.59 -5.61 -3.09
CA ALA A 41 -1.61 -6.55 -3.55
C ALA A 41 -2.85 -5.80 -4.04
N ILE A 42 -3.69 -6.47 -4.82
CA ILE A 42 -5.02 -5.97 -5.19
C ILE A 42 -5.94 -6.16 -3.99
N LEU A 43 -6.46 -5.07 -3.43
CA LEU A 43 -7.32 -5.08 -2.25
C LEU A 43 -8.67 -4.42 -2.55
N PRO A 44 -9.76 -4.85 -1.91
CA PRO A 44 -11.05 -4.18 -1.99
C PRO A 44 -11.01 -2.91 -1.13
N ILE A 45 -11.04 -1.74 -1.77
CA ILE A 45 -10.92 -0.43 -1.11
C ILE A 45 -12.19 0.39 -1.38
N GLU A 46 -12.65 1.14 -0.37
CA GLU A 46 -13.83 1.99 -0.44
C GLU A 46 -13.64 3.37 0.20
N ARG A 47 -12.54 3.58 0.96
CA ARG A 47 -12.29 4.85 1.64
C ARG A 47 -10.80 5.11 1.80
N ILE A 48 -10.42 6.36 1.59
CA ILE A 48 -9.05 6.85 1.79
C ILE A 48 -9.13 8.12 2.64
N ARG A 49 -8.33 8.15 3.72
CA ARG A 49 -8.17 9.33 4.56
C ARG A 49 -6.74 9.81 4.50
N ILE A 50 -6.56 11.12 4.41
CA ILE A 50 -5.25 11.77 4.42
C ILE A 50 -5.31 12.89 5.43
N LEU A 51 -4.47 12.83 6.44
CA LEU A 51 -4.34 13.84 7.46
C LEU A 51 -3.20 14.78 7.09
N GLY A 52 -3.51 16.07 6.97
CA GLY A 52 -2.52 17.14 6.82
C GLY A 52 -2.27 17.86 8.15
N ASP A 53 -1.33 18.77 8.12
CA ASP A 53 -1.10 19.72 9.22
C ASP A 53 -2.24 20.77 9.29
N GLU A 54 -2.55 21.28 10.47
CA GLU A 54 -3.67 22.22 10.68
C GLU A 54 -3.51 23.54 9.88
N GLU A 55 -2.29 24.01 9.68
CA GLU A 55 -2.00 25.27 9.01
C GLU A 55 -1.58 25.06 7.54
N THR A 56 -0.81 24.01 7.27
CA THR A 56 -0.19 23.73 5.98
C THR A 56 -0.65 22.40 5.39
N PHE A 57 -1.91 22.30 5.01
CA PHE A 57 -2.49 21.11 4.38
C PHE A 57 -2.74 21.29 2.88
N LEU A 58 -2.97 20.22 2.19
CA LEU A 58 -3.21 20.17 0.75
C LEU A 58 -4.51 20.89 0.37
N ARG A 59 -4.39 22.03 -0.33
CA ARG A 59 -5.51 22.92 -0.66
C ARG A 59 -6.27 22.54 -1.93
N GLY A 60 -5.65 21.80 -2.80
CA GLY A 60 -6.32 21.30 -4.01
C GLY A 60 -5.67 20.04 -4.50
N TYR A 61 -6.49 19.06 -4.94
CA TYR A 61 -5.98 17.76 -5.32
C TYR A 61 -6.87 17.00 -6.29
N GLU A 62 -6.27 16.03 -6.94
CA GLU A 62 -6.95 14.92 -7.63
C GLU A 62 -6.46 13.59 -7.06
N MET A 63 -7.39 12.65 -6.86
CA MET A 63 -7.11 11.31 -6.34
C MET A 63 -7.55 10.26 -7.34
N PHE A 64 -6.63 9.37 -7.69
CA PHE A 64 -6.82 8.28 -8.64
C PHE A 64 -6.52 6.95 -7.98
N VAL A 65 -7.18 5.91 -8.46
CA VAL A 65 -6.92 4.52 -8.09
C VAL A 65 -6.63 3.69 -9.35
N HIS A 66 -5.95 2.54 -9.18
CA HIS A 66 -5.63 1.64 -10.28
C HIS A 66 -5.59 0.20 -9.76
N ASP A 67 -6.19 -0.72 -10.48
CA ASP A 67 -6.33 -2.12 -10.10
C ASP A 67 -5.05 -2.96 -10.23
N GLY A 68 -4.03 -2.42 -10.89
CA GLY A 68 -2.77 -3.13 -11.13
C GLY A 68 -2.81 -4.06 -12.33
N ASN A 69 -3.72 -3.86 -13.29
CA ASN A 69 -3.76 -4.60 -14.53
C ASN A 69 -2.38 -4.56 -15.23
N LEU A 70 -1.81 -5.73 -15.48
CA LEU A 70 -0.44 -5.90 -16.02
C LEU A 70 -0.22 -5.23 -17.38
N GLU A 71 -1.27 -5.14 -18.20
CA GLU A 71 -1.21 -4.48 -19.51
C GLU A 71 -1.01 -2.96 -19.39
N GLN A 72 -1.35 -2.41 -18.25
CA GLN A 72 -1.26 -0.98 -17.94
C GLN A 72 -0.07 -0.67 -17.01
N LEU A 73 0.79 -1.64 -16.77
CA LEU A 73 2.00 -1.45 -15.97
C LEU A 73 3.26 -1.39 -16.85
N ARG A 74 4.21 -0.59 -16.41
CA ARG A 74 5.59 -0.60 -16.90
C ARG A 74 6.52 -1.03 -15.79
N GLY A 75 6.93 -2.30 -15.83
CA GLY A 75 7.56 -2.94 -14.68
C GLY A 75 6.54 -3.15 -13.56
N ASP A 76 6.77 -2.53 -12.42
CA ASP A 76 5.94 -2.61 -11.21
C ASP A 76 5.00 -1.40 -11.02
N ARG A 77 4.87 -0.50 -12.02
CA ARG A 77 4.17 0.79 -11.89
C ARG A 77 3.14 1.01 -12.98
N PRO A 78 2.03 1.70 -12.68
CA PRO A 78 1.12 2.18 -13.70
C PRO A 78 1.83 3.06 -14.74
N ILE A 79 1.55 2.84 -16.03
CA ILE A 79 2.03 3.69 -17.11
C ILE A 79 1.42 5.09 -16.99
N GLY A 80 0.17 5.15 -16.52
CA GLY A 80 -0.59 6.35 -16.28
C GLY A 80 -1.85 6.04 -15.47
N TYR A 81 -2.58 7.07 -15.15
CA TYR A 81 -3.89 6.96 -14.52
C TYR A 81 -4.93 7.52 -15.49
N ASP A 82 -5.88 6.68 -15.85
CA ASP A 82 -6.99 7.08 -16.68
C ASP A 82 -7.87 8.08 -15.93
N PRO A 83 -8.40 9.14 -16.57
CA PRO A 83 -9.39 10.03 -15.98
C PRO A 83 -10.60 9.30 -15.38
N ASP A 84 -10.99 8.17 -15.94
CA ASP A 84 -12.07 7.33 -15.42
C ASP A 84 -11.72 6.66 -14.07
N ASN A 85 -10.45 6.58 -13.73
CA ASN A 85 -9.95 6.05 -12.45
C ASN A 85 -9.83 7.13 -11.37
N ARG A 86 -10.28 8.36 -11.66
CA ARG A 86 -10.33 9.42 -10.65
C ARG A 86 -11.50 9.21 -9.72
N VAL A 87 -11.20 8.91 -8.46
CA VAL A 87 -12.22 8.68 -7.42
C VAL A 87 -12.67 9.98 -6.76
N HIS A 88 -11.81 11.01 -6.73
CA HIS A 88 -12.17 12.31 -6.14
C HIS A 88 -11.30 13.45 -6.70
N SER A 89 -11.85 14.66 -6.66
CA SER A 89 -11.09 15.90 -6.87
C SER A 89 -11.71 17.04 -6.05
N ASN A 90 -10.85 17.87 -5.50
CA ASN A 90 -11.27 19.10 -4.81
C ASN A 90 -10.26 20.20 -5.15
N ALA A 91 -10.75 21.32 -5.64
CA ALA A 91 -9.93 22.47 -6.00
C ALA A 91 -9.78 23.49 -4.86
N SER A 92 -10.54 23.33 -3.77
CA SER A 92 -10.55 24.24 -2.62
C SER A 92 -10.88 23.46 -1.35
N GLN A 93 -9.89 22.71 -0.88
CA GLN A 93 -9.96 21.97 0.39
C GLN A 93 -9.86 22.96 1.55
N GLU A 94 -10.78 22.88 2.49
CA GLU A 94 -10.88 23.80 3.63
C GLU A 94 -10.40 23.16 4.94
N ASP A 95 -10.44 21.82 5.03
CA ASP A 95 -10.04 21.05 6.20
C ASP A 95 -8.70 20.34 6.00
N PRO A 96 -7.87 20.17 7.05
CA PRO A 96 -6.66 19.37 6.99
C PRO A 96 -6.93 17.88 6.76
N LEU A 97 -8.11 17.39 7.10
CA LEU A 97 -8.53 16.02 6.85
C LEU A 97 -9.21 15.90 5.50
N ILE A 98 -8.61 15.15 4.60
CA ILE A 98 -9.23 14.65 3.39
C ILE A 98 -9.83 13.28 3.71
N ASP A 99 -11.14 13.12 3.55
CA ASP A 99 -11.86 11.87 3.82
C ASP A 99 -12.74 11.55 2.62
N VAL A 100 -12.31 10.58 1.83
CA VAL A 100 -12.93 10.24 0.53
C VAL A 100 -13.49 8.84 0.59
N GLU A 101 -14.82 8.75 0.46
CA GLU A 101 -15.54 7.48 0.27
C GLU A 101 -15.93 7.33 -1.20
N PHE A 102 -15.81 6.11 -1.74
CA PHE A 102 -16.17 5.76 -3.10
C PHE A 102 -16.70 4.32 -3.17
N PRO A 103 -17.41 3.92 -4.25
CA PRO A 103 -17.86 2.55 -4.38
C PRO A 103 -16.72 1.55 -4.26
N LEU A 104 -16.92 0.47 -3.49
CA LEU A 104 -15.94 -0.60 -3.31
C LEU A 104 -15.39 -1.08 -4.65
N GLN A 105 -14.10 -1.02 -4.82
CA GLN A 105 -13.41 -1.51 -6.00
C GLN A 105 -12.06 -2.13 -5.65
N PHE A 106 -11.55 -2.97 -6.55
CA PHE A 106 -10.25 -3.61 -6.38
C PHE A 106 -9.14 -2.65 -6.80
N VAL A 107 -8.26 -2.31 -5.85
CA VAL A 107 -7.22 -1.31 -5.98
C VAL A 107 -5.88 -1.91 -5.57
N ARG A 108 -4.84 -1.64 -6.35
CA ARG A 108 -3.45 -1.87 -5.97
C ARG A 108 -2.66 -0.57 -5.83
N PHE A 109 -2.92 0.41 -6.69
CA PHE A 109 -2.20 1.68 -6.66
C PHE A 109 -3.16 2.83 -6.40
N ILE A 110 -2.70 3.78 -5.61
CA ILE A 110 -3.38 5.04 -5.33
C ILE A 110 -2.43 6.16 -5.71
N ARG A 111 -2.95 7.20 -6.35
CA ARG A 111 -2.19 8.40 -6.65
C ARG A 111 -2.97 9.63 -6.22
N LEU A 112 -2.32 10.47 -5.42
CA LEU A 112 -2.76 11.80 -5.06
C LEU A 112 -1.89 12.82 -5.80
N ILE A 113 -2.47 13.81 -6.43
CA ILE A 113 -1.77 14.88 -7.16
C ILE A 113 -2.22 16.22 -6.57
N SER A 114 -1.28 17.05 -6.16
CA SER A 114 -1.56 18.44 -5.82
C SER A 114 -1.88 19.25 -7.08
N THR A 115 -2.91 20.09 -7.02
CA THR A 115 -3.34 20.96 -8.11
C THR A 115 -3.22 22.44 -7.75
N THR A 116 -2.50 22.75 -6.69
CA THR A 116 -2.31 24.13 -6.20
C THR A 116 -0.85 24.38 -5.87
N PRO A 117 -0.37 25.62 -5.99
CA PRO A 117 1.02 25.95 -5.75
C PRO A 117 1.37 26.18 -4.27
N GLN A 118 0.38 26.10 -3.35
CA GLN A 118 0.61 26.28 -1.92
C GLN A 118 1.37 25.09 -1.35
N GLU A 119 2.32 25.36 -0.46
CA GLU A 119 2.98 24.35 0.34
C GLU A 119 1.96 23.54 1.15
N PHE A 120 2.30 22.28 1.41
CA PHE A 120 1.47 21.41 2.19
C PHE A 120 2.28 20.32 2.89
N ASN A 121 1.74 19.84 3.99
CA ASN A 121 2.27 18.70 4.73
C ASN A 121 1.23 17.58 4.73
N ILE A 122 1.69 16.35 4.69
CA ILE A 122 0.89 15.14 4.93
C ILE A 122 1.51 14.40 6.10
N ALA A 123 0.71 14.17 7.15
CA ALA A 123 1.13 13.44 8.34
C ALA A 123 0.79 11.94 8.21
N GLU A 124 -0.45 11.61 7.84
CA GLU A 124 -0.92 10.24 7.82
C GLU A 124 -1.76 9.93 6.59
N VAL A 125 -1.67 8.69 6.13
CA VAL A 125 -2.52 8.10 5.10
C VAL A 125 -3.12 6.81 5.62
N GLU A 126 -4.44 6.78 5.73
CA GLU A 126 -5.21 5.62 6.14
C GLU A 126 -6.06 5.12 4.96
N ILE A 127 -6.06 3.83 4.73
CA ILE A 127 -6.77 3.20 3.61
C ILE A 127 -7.67 2.11 4.17
N PHE A 128 -8.95 2.19 3.85
CA PHE A 128 -9.98 1.29 4.35
C PHE A 128 -10.67 0.56 3.21
N GLY A 129 -11.05 -0.67 3.49
CA GLY A 129 -11.82 -1.48 2.58
C GLY A 129 -12.57 -2.58 3.31
N ASP A 130 -13.53 -3.19 2.63
CA ASP A 130 -14.29 -4.32 3.15
C ASP A 130 -13.89 -5.60 2.42
N GLY A 131 -13.64 -6.66 3.21
CA GLY A 131 -13.26 -7.97 2.68
C GLY A 131 -11.85 -8.40 3.08
N PHE A 132 -11.31 -9.33 2.30
CA PHE A 132 -10.01 -9.96 2.57
C PHE A 132 -9.08 -9.79 1.38
N ALA A 133 -7.77 -9.75 1.66
CA ALA A 133 -6.78 -9.88 0.61
C ALA A 133 -7.00 -11.20 -0.15
N PRO A 134 -7.03 -11.17 -1.50
CA PRO A 134 -7.29 -12.38 -2.30
C PRO A 134 -6.22 -13.47 -2.10
N VAL A 135 -5.03 -13.08 -1.67
CA VAL A 135 -3.92 -13.99 -1.35
C VAL A 135 -3.19 -13.46 -0.13
N GLY A 136 -3.01 -14.33 0.86
CA GLY A 136 -2.14 -14.09 2.01
C GLY A 136 -1.02 -15.13 2.05
N GLN A 137 0.19 -14.74 2.41
CA GLN A 137 1.32 -15.65 2.62
C GLN A 137 1.81 -15.49 4.06
N PHE A 138 2.03 -16.62 4.72
CA PHE A 138 2.69 -16.68 6.01
C PHE A 138 3.91 -17.59 5.91
N GLU A 139 5.04 -17.11 6.36
CA GLU A 139 6.27 -17.90 6.49
C GLU A 139 6.64 -17.94 7.98
N SER A 140 6.82 -19.17 8.50
CA SER A 140 7.28 -19.34 9.88
C SER A 140 8.78 -19.17 9.99
N ASP A 141 9.25 -18.81 11.16
CA ASP A 141 10.66 -18.91 11.49
C ASP A 141 11.17 -20.35 11.33
N VAL A 142 12.48 -20.48 11.17
CA VAL A 142 13.13 -21.78 11.13
C VAL A 142 12.97 -22.50 12.47
N ILE A 143 12.41 -23.70 12.44
CA ILE A 143 12.26 -24.57 13.62
C ILE A 143 13.50 -25.44 13.71
N PRO A 144 14.42 -25.17 14.68
CA PRO A 144 15.61 -25.97 14.85
C PRO A 144 15.26 -27.35 15.43
N LEU A 145 15.79 -28.41 14.80
CA LEU A 145 15.66 -29.77 15.30
C LEU A 145 16.95 -30.18 16.00
N ALA A 146 16.83 -30.96 17.08
CA ALA A 146 17.99 -31.39 17.86
C ALA A 146 18.90 -32.40 17.13
N GLY A 147 18.48 -32.89 15.96
CA GLY A 147 19.24 -33.84 15.13
C GLY A 147 18.43 -34.28 13.91
N PRO A 148 18.95 -35.22 13.10
CA PRO A 148 18.23 -35.79 11.98
C PRO A 148 16.87 -36.34 12.41
N ALA A 149 15.80 -35.90 11.75
CA ALA A 149 14.44 -36.31 12.05
C ALA A 149 13.73 -36.80 10.78
N ASN A 150 12.89 -37.80 10.95
CA ASN A 150 11.95 -38.20 9.92
C ASN A 150 10.62 -37.56 10.18
N PHE A 151 10.11 -36.78 9.24
CA PHE A 151 8.78 -36.21 9.32
C PHE A 151 7.74 -37.28 8.97
N GLY A 152 6.78 -37.48 9.82
CA GLY A 152 5.69 -38.41 9.58
C GLY A 152 4.56 -37.73 8.85
N ARG A 153 3.67 -37.12 9.59
CA ARG A 153 2.42 -36.52 9.08
C ARG A 153 2.32 -35.07 9.51
N ILE A 154 1.89 -34.21 8.59
CA ILE A 154 1.51 -32.84 8.90
C ILE A 154 -0.01 -32.76 8.99
N GLU A 155 -0.53 -32.24 10.06
CA GLU A 155 -1.95 -31.96 10.25
C GLU A 155 -2.15 -30.45 10.28
N LEU A 156 -2.97 -29.95 9.35
CA LEU A 156 -3.35 -28.55 9.25
C LEU A 156 -4.80 -28.39 9.69
N LEU A 157 -5.01 -27.69 10.81
CA LEU A 157 -6.35 -27.32 11.26
C LEU A 157 -6.65 -25.91 10.79
N THR A 158 -7.56 -25.77 9.84
CA THR A 158 -7.97 -24.48 9.30
C THR A 158 -9.45 -24.23 9.55
N ARG A 159 -9.78 -22.95 9.75
CA ARG A 159 -11.12 -22.43 9.58
C ARG A 159 -11.07 -21.53 8.36
N ALA A 160 -11.42 -22.07 7.22
CA ALA A 160 -11.47 -21.35 5.96
C ALA A 160 -12.92 -21.29 5.47
N ASP A 161 -13.26 -20.20 4.80
CA ASP A 161 -14.53 -20.11 4.10
C ASP A 161 -14.55 -21.11 2.92
N SER A 162 -15.72 -21.47 2.45
CA SER A 162 -15.91 -22.50 1.41
C SER A 162 -15.19 -22.20 0.09
N LEU A 163 -14.83 -20.95 -0.13
CA LEU A 163 -14.10 -20.48 -1.32
C LEU A 163 -12.60 -20.29 -1.10
N ALA A 164 -12.10 -20.43 0.14
CA ALA A 164 -10.71 -20.23 0.46
C ALA A 164 -9.91 -21.54 0.30
N GLY A 165 -8.78 -21.47 -0.37
CA GLY A 165 -7.81 -22.55 -0.50
C GLY A 165 -6.58 -22.29 0.37
N VAL A 166 -6.02 -23.33 1.00
CA VAL A 166 -4.78 -23.26 1.74
C VAL A 166 -3.76 -24.16 1.07
N VAL A 167 -2.59 -23.60 0.75
CA VAL A 167 -1.43 -24.37 0.24
C VAL A 167 -0.36 -24.35 1.32
N LEU A 168 -0.01 -25.52 1.84
CA LEU A 168 1.08 -25.69 2.78
C LEU A 168 2.32 -26.18 2.06
N GLN A 169 3.41 -25.45 2.19
CA GLN A 169 4.72 -25.84 1.71
C GLN A 169 5.67 -25.97 2.88
N THR A 170 6.48 -27.02 2.90
CA THR A 170 7.51 -27.22 3.92
C THR A 170 8.86 -27.39 3.25
N ARG A 171 9.88 -26.93 3.92
CA ARG A 171 11.26 -27.09 3.49
C ARG A 171 12.13 -27.52 4.67
N THR A 172 13.06 -28.39 4.41
CA THR A 172 14.03 -28.85 5.40
C THR A 172 15.44 -28.69 4.85
N GLY A 173 16.39 -28.45 5.71
CA GLY A 173 17.78 -28.29 5.36
C GLY A 173 18.69 -28.50 6.57
N THR A 174 19.97 -28.50 6.33
CA THR A 174 21.00 -28.67 7.37
C THR A 174 21.55 -27.35 7.89
N THR A 175 21.17 -26.24 7.28
CA THR A 175 21.55 -24.88 7.69
C THR A 175 20.31 -24.02 7.89
N PRO A 176 20.34 -23.07 8.84
CA PRO A 176 19.24 -22.13 9.04
C PRO A 176 19.15 -21.05 7.95
N ASP A 177 20.15 -20.94 7.08
CA ASP A 177 20.18 -19.96 6.01
C ASP A 177 19.21 -20.35 4.89
N ASN A 178 18.09 -19.62 4.80
CA ASN A 178 17.05 -19.85 3.81
C ASN A 178 17.46 -19.41 2.39
N LEU A 179 18.43 -18.51 2.25
CA LEU A 179 18.88 -18.00 0.94
C LEU A 179 19.61 -19.05 0.10
N ILE A 180 20.25 -20.02 0.73
CA ILE A 180 20.98 -21.10 0.03
C ILE A 180 20.04 -21.97 -0.82
N TYR A 181 18.75 -22.00 -0.53
CA TYR A 181 17.78 -22.87 -1.19
C TYR A 181 16.98 -22.20 -2.32
N PHE A 182 17.14 -20.88 -2.52
CA PHE A 182 16.45 -20.14 -3.58
C PHE A 182 17.29 -19.95 -4.85
N ALA A 183 18.56 -20.33 -4.84
CA ALA A 183 19.43 -20.24 -6.01
C ALA A 183 19.24 -21.47 -6.93
N LYS A 184 18.15 -21.47 -7.72
CA LYS A 184 18.01 -22.25 -8.94
C LYS A 184 17.24 -21.50 -9.99
#